data_d18b50b0d6d20c677706d167fee0349f
#
_entry.id   d18b50b0d6d20c677706d167fee0349f
#
_cell.length_a   1.000
_cell.length_b   1.000
_cell.length_c   1.000
_cell.angle_alpha   90.00
_cell.angle_beta   90.00
_cell.angle_gamma   90.00
#
_symmetry.space_group_name_H-M   'P 1'
#
loop_
_entity.id
_entity.type
_entity.pdbx_description
1 polymer ?
#
loop_
_entity_poly.entity_id
_entity_poly.type
_entity_poly.pdbx_seq_one_letter_code
_entity_poly.pdbx_strand_id
1 'polypeptide(L)'
;FVIDNTHLTYKYVLFTAILAKATDESINTLCLQKKSELPGAYDARTICHKVIVPFEMEVLDKALGGSNEPFLNKPARFPELSKTNAVRRGNDQTILNSLCDNLPLITTSTDAYECLIYLLSKLINIKNSKSTMTTFTIEKNANLPAYLMAYMEKALEHSYEGEILTLLVAGTYHLMYNEPNATVEVHPVNQSGASGREISDLDIYVDGSLVASNELKDK
;
A
#
# COMPACT_ATOMS: atom_id res chain seq x y z
N PHE A 1 3.45 -9.69 -12.50
CA PHE A 1 3.05 -8.45 -13.21
C PHE A 1 2.07 -7.61 -12.39
N VAL A 2 0.85 -8.12 -12.05
CA VAL A 2 -0.16 -7.33 -11.31
C VAL A 2 0.35 -6.91 -9.93
N ILE A 3 0.98 -7.81 -9.18
CA ILE A 3 1.54 -7.55 -7.84
C ILE A 3 2.71 -6.58 -7.88
N ASP A 4 3.53 -6.62 -8.91
CA ASP A 4 4.71 -5.77 -9.06
C ASP A 4 4.37 -4.36 -9.61
N ASN A 5 3.10 -4.11 -9.91
CA ASN A 5 2.63 -2.84 -10.44
C ASN A 5 2.30 -1.85 -9.32
N THR A 6 2.27 -0.56 -9.63
CA THR A 6 1.93 0.51 -8.69
C THR A 6 0.42 0.64 -8.42
N HIS A 7 -0.44 0.00 -9.22
CA HIS A 7 -1.88 0.13 -9.10
C HIS A 7 -2.46 -0.75 -7.99
N LEU A 8 -2.70 -0.21 -6.82
CA LEU A 8 -3.08 -0.95 -5.61
C LEU A 8 -4.38 -1.74 -5.78
N THR A 9 -5.46 -1.13 -6.26
CA THR A 9 -6.79 -1.76 -6.30
C THR A 9 -6.78 -3.12 -7.02
N TYR A 10 -6.05 -3.24 -8.13
CA TYR A 10 -6.02 -4.50 -8.88
C TYR A 10 -5.28 -5.63 -8.16
N LYS A 11 -4.34 -5.31 -7.26
CA LYS A 11 -3.69 -6.31 -6.38
C LYS A 11 -4.71 -6.96 -5.45
N TYR A 12 -5.57 -6.13 -4.83
CA TYR A 12 -6.64 -6.63 -3.96
C TYR A 12 -7.72 -7.39 -4.74
N VAL A 13 -8.07 -6.94 -5.94
CA VAL A 13 -9.00 -7.66 -6.82
C VAL A 13 -8.45 -9.04 -7.16
N LEU A 14 -7.19 -9.14 -7.57
CA LEU A 14 -6.52 -10.41 -7.86
C LEU A 14 -6.54 -11.34 -6.64
N PHE A 15 -6.11 -10.84 -5.48
CA PHE A 15 -6.04 -11.67 -4.27
C PHE A 15 -7.44 -12.14 -3.84
N THR A 16 -8.44 -11.26 -3.89
CA THR A 16 -9.82 -11.60 -3.53
C THR A 16 -10.39 -12.66 -4.46
N ALA A 17 -10.21 -12.54 -5.77
CA ALA A 17 -10.70 -13.50 -6.74
C ALA A 17 -10.08 -14.89 -6.55
N ILE A 18 -8.77 -14.97 -6.34
CA ILE A 18 -8.05 -16.22 -6.11
C ILE A 18 -8.50 -16.86 -4.79
N LEU A 19 -8.55 -16.10 -3.69
CA LEU A 19 -8.98 -16.61 -2.39
C LEU A 19 -10.42 -17.13 -2.45
N ALA A 20 -11.33 -16.39 -3.04
CA ALA A 20 -12.72 -16.77 -3.17
C ALA A 20 -12.87 -18.07 -3.97
N LYS A 21 -12.18 -18.19 -5.11
CA LYS A 21 -12.20 -19.40 -5.96
C LYS A 21 -11.58 -20.61 -5.26
N ALA A 22 -10.55 -20.41 -4.46
CA ALA A 22 -9.93 -21.48 -3.67
C ALA A 22 -10.88 -22.03 -2.59
N THR A 23 -11.80 -21.21 -2.07
CA THR A 23 -12.78 -21.61 -1.06
C THR A 23 -14.06 -22.17 -1.63
N ASP A 24 -14.46 -21.74 -2.83
CA ASP A 24 -15.68 -22.18 -3.51
C ASP A 24 -15.48 -22.20 -5.02
N GLU A 25 -15.45 -23.39 -5.58
CA GLU A 25 -15.22 -23.62 -7.01
C GLU A 25 -16.31 -23.03 -7.92
N SER A 26 -17.52 -22.83 -7.41
CA SER A 26 -18.62 -22.24 -8.17
C SER A 26 -18.42 -20.73 -8.46
N ILE A 27 -17.51 -20.08 -7.77
CA ILE A 27 -17.25 -18.64 -7.90
C ILE A 27 -16.64 -18.30 -9.26
N ASN A 28 -17.16 -17.25 -9.86
CA ASN A 28 -16.60 -16.65 -11.06
C ASN A 28 -15.60 -15.56 -10.68
N THR A 29 -14.34 -15.78 -11.02
CA THR A 29 -13.21 -14.91 -10.68
C THR A 29 -13.29 -13.50 -11.28
N LEU A 30 -14.12 -13.28 -12.28
CA LEU A 30 -14.35 -11.95 -12.87
C LEU A 30 -15.38 -11.13 -12.09
N CYS A 31 -16.23 -11.75 -11.26
CA CYS A 31 -17.24 -11.03 -10.51
C CYS A 31 -16.61 -10.21 -9.37
N LEU A 32 -17.12 -8.98 -9.19
CA LEU A 32 -16.73 -8.08 -8.12
C LEU A 32 -17.85 -7.83 -7.12
N GLN A 33 -19.10 -7.99 -7.57
CA GLN A 33 -20.29 -7.73 -6.78
C GLN A 33 -21.32 -8.84 -6.97
N LYS A 34 -22.07 -9.12 -5.91
CA LYS A 34 -23.15 -10.12 -5.93
C LYS A 34 -24.24 -9.83 -6.97
N LYS A 35 -24.35 -8.58 -7.43
CA LYS A 35 -25.31 -8.15 -8.46
C LYS A 35 -24.85 -8.39 -9.90
N SER A 36 -23.63 -8.97 -10.10
CA SER A 36 -23.19 -9.36 -11.45
C SER A 36 -24.16 -10.37 -12.06
N GLU A 37 -24.42 -10.27 -13.36
CA GLU A 37 -25.27 -11.21 -14.10
C GLU A 37 -24.51 -12.49 -14.47
N LEU A 38 -23.19 -12.54 -14.28
CA LEU A 38 -22.39 -13.72 -14.55
C LEU A 38 -22.70 -14.83 -13.52
N PRO A 39 -22.80 -16.09 -13.95
CA PRO A 39 -22.93 -17.23 -13.03
C PRO A 39 -21.76 -17.27 -12.04
N GLY A 40 -22.02 -17.60 -10.78
CA GLY A 40 -20.98 -17.62 -9.75
C GLY A 40 -20.64 -16.25 -9.15
N ALA A 41 -21.57 -15.29 -9.25
CA ALA A 41 -21.41 -13.97 -8.64
C ALA A 41 -21.35 -14.04 -7.11
N TYR A 42 -20.44 -13.28 -6.52
CA TYR A 42 -20.20 -13.22 -5.08
C TYR A 42 -19.93 -11.80 -4.59
N ASP A 43 -19.82 -11.58 -3.29
CA ASP A 43 -19.49 -10.29 -2.71
C ASP A 43 -17.98 -10.18 -2.45
N ALA A 44 -17.23 -9.82 -3.49
CA ALA A 44 -15.79 -9.64 -3.41
C ALA A 44 -15.39 -8.53 -2.44
N ARG A 45 -16.19 -7.45 -2.34
CA ARG A 45 -15.91 -6.35 -1.42
C ARG A 45 -15.91 -6.82 0.03
N THR A 46 -16.92 -7.61 0.44
CA THR A 46 -17.00 -8.13 1.81
C THR A 46 -15.80 -9.03 2.13
N ILE A 47 -15.40 -9.93 1.22
CA ILE A 47 -14.22 -10.79 1.41
C ILE A 47 -12.96 -9.93 1.54
N CYS A 48 -12.77 -8.97 0.64
CA CYS A 48 -11.61 -8.10 0.69
C CYS A 48 -11.50 -7.35 2.03
N HIS A 49 -12.56 -6.68 2.44
CA HIS A 49 -12.52 -5.82 3.63
C HIS A 49 -12.50 -6.59 4.95
N LYS A 50 -13.15 -7.76 5.01
CA LYS A 50 -13.21 -8.54 6.26
C LYS A 50 -12.09 -9.56 6.43
N VAL A 51 -11.44 -9.96 5.34
CA VAL A 51 -10.41 -11.00 5.39
C VAL A 51 -9.06 -10.48 4.90
N ILE A 52 -8.99 -9.95 3.67
CA ILE A 52 -7.71 -9.62 3.05
C ILE A 52 -7.08 -8.38 3.68
N VAL A 53 -7.85 -7.31 3.88
CA VAL A 53 -7.32 -6.07 4.47
C VAL A 53 -6.79 -6.31 5.89
N PRO A 54 -7.53 -6.93 6.82
CA PRO A 54 -6.98 -7.25 8.15
C PRO A 54 -5.75 -8.15 8.07
N PHE A 55 -5.80 -9.22 7.26
CA PHE A 55 -4.69 -10.14 7.09
C PHE A 55 -3.43 -9.44 6.55
N GLU A 56 -3.59 -8.55 5.59
CA GLU A 56 -2.48 -7.75 5.05
C GLU A 56 -1.84 -6.87 6.13
N MET A 57 -2.66 -6.18 6.91
CA MET A 57 -2.17 -5.29 7.96
C MET A 57 -1.47 -6.04 9.10
N GLU A 58 -2.03 -7.17 9.53
CA GLU A 58 -1.52 -7.93 10.68
C GLU A 58 -0.36 -8.86 10.30
N VAL A 59 -0.38 -9.44 9.10
CA VAL A 59 0.54 -10.52 8.73
C VAL A 59 1.53 -10.12 7.64
N LEU A 60 1.11 -9.34 6.64
CA LEU A 60 1.89 -9.05 5.44
C LEU A 60 2.56 -7.68 5.45
N ASP A 61 2.45 -6.91 6.53
CA ASP A 61 3.08 -5.59 6.65
C ASP A 61 2.85 -4.70 5.42
N LYS A 62 1.58 -4.52 5.07
CA LYS A 62 1.13 -3.72 3.91
C LYS A 62 1.77 -4.11 2.57
N ALA A 63 2.03 -5.40 2.35
CA ALA A 63 2.68 -5.89 1.11
C ALA A 63 1.86 -5.67 -0.17
N LEU A 64 0.54 -5.47 -0.06
CA LEU A 64 -0.33 -5.08 -1.17
C LEU A 64 -0.39 -3.56 -1.38
N GLY A 65 0.04 -2.77 -0.39
CA GLY A 65 0.07 -1.31 -0.42
C GLY A 65 -0.77 -0.63 0.66
N GLY A 66 -1.33 -1.36 1.63
CA GLY A 66 -1.94 -0.82 2.86
C GLY A 66 -3.26 -0.07 2.66
N SER A 67 -4.04 -0.36 1.60
CA SER A 67 -5.33 0.29 1.38
C SER A 67 -6.41 -0.23 2.31
N ASN A 68 -7.04 0.64 3.10
CA ASN A 68 -8.13 0.26 3.99
C ASN A 68 -9.43 -0.09 3.25
N GLU A 69 -9.69 0.56 2.12
CA GLU A 69 -10.92 0.38 1.35
C GLU A 69 -10.66 0.26 -0.16
N PRO A 70 -9.91 -0.76 -0.61
CA PRO A 70 -9.50 -0.89 -2.01
C PRO A 70 -10.68 -1.00 -2.98
N PHE A 71 -11.80 -1.60 -2.56
CA PHE A 71 -13.01 -1.78 -3.39
C PHE A 71 -13.90 -0.53 -3.49
N LEU A 72 -13.57 0.57 -2.81
CA LEU A 72 -14.20 1.87 -3.07
C LEU A 72 -13.60 2.58 -4.29
N ASN A 73 -12.46 2.15 -4.78
CA ASN A 73 -11.81 2.72 -5.95
C ASN A 73 -12.49 2.29 -7.25
N LYS A 74 -12.40 3.18 -8.27
CA LYS A 74 -13.10 3.02 -9.54
C LYS A 74 -12.97 1.63 -10.19
N PRO A 75 -11.79 0.99 -10.28
CA PRO A 75 -11.66 -0.32 -10.90
C PRO A 75 -12.53 -1.41 -10.29
N ALA A 76 -12.79 -1.36 -8.99
CA ALA A 76 -13.56 -2.37 -8.26
C ALA A 76 -15.04 -1.99 -8.04
N ARG A 77 -15.51 -0.85 -8.61
CA ARG A 77 -16.92 -0.43 -8.49
C ARG A 77 -17.85 -1.04 -9.53
N PHE A 78 -17.32 -1.73 -10.51
CA PHE A 78 -18.10 -2.42 -11.53
C PHE A 78 -18.68 -3.73 -10.97
N PRO A 79 -19.79 -4.25 -11.52
CA PRO A 79 -20.31 -5.56 -11.12
C PRO A 79 -19.31 -6.70 -11.37
N GLU A 80 -18.56 -6.60 -12.46
CA GLU A 80 -17.55 -7.55 -12.90
C GLU A 80 -16.38 -6.87 -13.60
N LEU A 81 -15.26 -7.57 -13.73
CA LEU A 81 -14.14 -7.20 -14.59
C LEU A 81 -14.51 -7.42 -16.05
N SER A 82 -14.32 -6.40 -16.86
CA SER A 82 -14.47 -6.44 -18.32
C SER A 82 -13.42 -5.55 -18.98
N LYS A 83 -12.88 -5.96 -20.12
CA LYS A 83 -11.93 -5.15 -20.90
C LYS A 83 -12.52 -3.80 -21.34
N THR A 84 -13.84 -3.66 -21.32
CA THR A 84 -14.57 -2.43 -21.64
C THR A 84 -14.78 -1.51 -20.44
N ASN A 85 -14.43 -1.94 -19.23
CA ASN A 85 -14.57 -1.10 -18.05
C ASN A 85 -13.70 0.16 -18.18
N ALA A 86 -14.27 1.30 -17.78
CA ALA A 86 -13.54 2.55 -17.81
C ALA A 86 -12.35 2.51 -16.83
N VAL A 87 -11.17 2.80 -17.34
CA VAL A 87 -9.89 2.82 -16.60
C VAL A 87 -9.36 4.24 -16.42
N ARG A 88 -8.33 4.37 -15.59
CA ARG A 88 -7.50 5.58 -15.49
C ARG A 88 -6.46 5.60 -16.62
N ARG A 89 -5.69 6.68 -16.70
CA ARG A 89 -4.55 6.77 -17.62
C ARG A 89 -3.40 5.87 -17.17
N GLY A 90 -2.49 5.56 -18.09
CA GLY A 90 -1.30 4.75 -17.82
C GLY A 90 -1.55 3.25 -18.04
N ASN A 91 -1.02 2.42 -17.14
CA ASN A 91 -1.02 0.95 -17.29
C ASN A 91 -2.34 0.26 -16.89
N ASP A 92 -3.35 0.99 -16.46
CA ASP A 92 -4.59 0.42 -15.95
C ASP A 92 -5.27 -0.52 -16.94
N GLN A 93 -5.33 -0.14 -18.22
CA GLN A 93 -5.93 -0.98 -19.26
C GLN A 93 -5.17 -2.30 -19.45
N THR A 94 -3.84 -2.23 -19.40
CA THR A 94 -2.99 -3.42 -19.54
C THR A 94 -3.19 -4.39 -18.37
N ILE A 95 -3.29 -3.86 -17.14
CA ILE A 95 -3.55 -4.65 -15.94
C ILE A 95 -4.95 -5.28 -16.00
N LEU A 96 -5.97 -4.50 -16.35
CA LEU A 96 -7.33 -4.95 -16.50
C LEU A 96 -7.43 -6.07 -17.55
N ASN A 97 -6.82 -5.88 -18.70
CA ASN A 97 -6.80 -6.90 -19.76
C ASN A 97 -6.11 -8.18 -19.26
N SER A 98 -4.97 -8.06 -18.58
CA SER A 98 -4.27 -9.21 -17.99
C SER A 98 -5.15 -9.97 -17.00
N LEU A 99 -5.87 -9.28 -16.13
CA LEU A 99 -6.82 -9.94 -15.20
C LEU A 99 -7.96 -10.63 -15.93
N CYS A 100 -8.58 -9.96 -16.92
CA CYS A 100 -9.67 -10.53 -17.71
C CYS A 100 -9.24 -11.76 -18.51
N ASP A 101 -7.99 -11.82 -18.96
CA ASP A 101 -7.47 -12.94 -19.74
C ASP A 101 -7.02 -14.12 -18.88
N ASN A 102 -6.48 -13.86 -17.69
CA ASN A 102 -5.87 -14.90 -16.88
C ASN A 102 -6.76 -15.44 -15.75
N LEU A 103 -7.59 -14.62 -15.12
CA LEU A 103 -8.45 -15.09 -14.02
C LEU A 103 -9.42 -16.22 -14.47
N PRO A 104 -10.03 -16.20 -15.66
CA PRO A 104 -10.90 -17.28 -16.11
C PRO A 104 -10.18 -18.63 -16.35
N LEU A 105 -8.85 -18.62 -16.47
CA LEU A 105 -8.08 -19.85 -16.64
C LEU A 105 -7.98 -20.64 -15.33
N ILE A 106 -8.27 -20.02 -14.18
CA ILE A 106 -8.34 -20.68 -12.89
C ILE A 106 -9.73 -21.31 -12.76
N THR A 107 -9.85 -22.56 -13.17
CA THR A 107 -11.14 -23.25 -13.30
C THR A 107 -11.55 -24.01 -12.06
N THR A 108 -10.59 -24.58 -11.32
CA THR A 108 -10.84 -25.40 -10.11
C THR A 108 -10.38 -24.71 -8.83
N SER A 109 -10.94 -25.14 -7.69
CA SER A 109 -10.46 -24.72 -6.37
C SER A 109 -9.01 -25.12 -6.12
N THR A 110 -8.57 -26.25 -6.69
CA THR A 110 -7.19 -26.73 -6.58
C THR A 110 -6.23 -25.78 -7.29
N ASP A 111 -6.52 -25.39 -8.55
CA ASP A 111 -5.70 -24.42 -9.29
C ASP A 111 -5.65 -23.09 -8.54
N ALA A 112 -6.79 -22.64 -8.03
CA ALA A 112 -6.87 -21.42 -7.25
C ALA A 112 -6.04 -21.47 -5.96
N TYR A 113 -6.02 -22.61 -5.29
CA TYR A 113 -5.21 -22.82 -4.10
C TYR A 113 -3.70 -22.77 -4.40
N GLU A 114 -3.27 -23.40 -5.49
CA GLU A 114 -1.87 -23.31 -5.94
C GLU A 114 -1.48 -21.86 -6.29
N CYS A 115 -2.35 -21.15 -7.00
CA CYS A 115 -2.17 -19.72 -7.27
C CYS A 115 -2.11 -18.89 -5.98
N LEU A 116 -2.92 -19.21 -4.98
CA LEU A 116 -2.93 -18.55 -3.67
C LEU A 116 -1.61 -18.74 -2.93
N ILE A 117 -1.08 -19.96 -2.89
CA ILE A 117 0.23 -20.24 -2.28
C ILE A 117 1.34 -19.45 -2.97
N TYR A 118 1.35 -19.45 -4.31
CA TYR A 118 2.33 -18.69 -5.07
C TYR A 118 2.23 -17.18 -4.77
N LEU A 119 1.02 -16.64 -4.75
CA LEU A 119 0.75 -15.24 -4.44
C LEU A 119 1.23 -14.86 -3.02
N LEU A 120 0.89 -15.68 -2.03
CA LEU A 120 1.33 -15.48 -0.64
C LEU A 120 2.84 -15.53 -0.52
N SER A 121 3.50 -16.48 -1.17
CA SER A 121 4.96 -16.56 -1.19
C SER A 121 5.60 -15.29 -1.77
N LYS A 122 5.02 -14.74 -2.82
CA LYS A 122 5.47 -13.47 -3.42
C LYS A 122 5.28 -12.29 -2.48
N LEU A 123 4.13 -12.21 -1.80
CA LEU A 123 3.84 -11.14 -0.81
C LEU A 123 4.75 -11.22 0.42
N ILE A 124 5.08 -12.43 0.88
CA ILE A 124 6.06 -12.64 1.96
C ILE A 124 7.45 -12.13 1.53
N ASN A 125 7.87 -12.40 0.29
CA ASN A 125 9.13 -11.88 -0.22
C ASN A 125 9.14 -10.35 -0.28
N ILE A 126 8.03 -9.71 -0.68
CA ILE A 126 7.88 -8.25 -0.66
C ILE A 126 7.98 -7.72 0.77
N LYS A 127 7.25 -8.33 1.71
CA LYS A 127 7.34 -8.01 3.15
C LYS A 127 8.78 -8.10 3.63
N ASN A 128 9.47 -9.20 3.36
CA ASN A 128 10.84 -9.43 3.82
C ASN A 128 11.84 -8.44 3.19
N SER A 129 11.63 -8.04 1.96
CA SER A 129 12.47 -7.02 1.31
C SER A 129 12.27 -5.63 1.90
N LYS A 130 11.05 -5.29 2.34
CA LYS A 130 10.78 -4.05 3.10
C LYS A 130 11.41 -4.06 4.49
N SER A 131 11.50 -5.23 5.11
CA SER A 131 12.02 -5.42 6.47
C SER A 131 13.56 -5.44 6.56
N THR A 132 14.29 -5.11 5.51
CA THR A 132 15.75 -5.03 5.57
C THR A 132 16.16 -3.82 6.39
N MET A 133 16.28 -4.00 7.71
CA MET A 133 16.84 -2.99 8.59
C MET A 133 18.28 -2.70 8.16
N THR A 134 18.54 -1.47 7.75
CA THR A 134 19.90 -1.00 7.52
C THR A 134 20.54 -0.77 8.89
N THR A 135 21.42 -1.69 9.32
CA THR A 135 22.21 -1.51 10.53
C THR A 135 23.44 -0.67 10.22
N PHE A 136 23.62 0.42 10.98
CA PHE A 136 24.81 1.25 10.90
C PHE A 136 25.69 0.99 12.10
N THR A 137 26.98 0.78 11.86
CA THR A 137 27.98 0.75 12.92
C THR A 137 28.59 2.13 13.05
N ILE A 138 28.41 2.76 14.22
CA ILE A 138 29.05 4.05 14.53
C ILE A 138 30.47 3.78 14.98
N GLU A 139 31.46 4.27 14.26
CA GLU A 139 32.83 4.29 14.71
C GLU A 139 33.00 5.40 15.75
N LYS A 140 33.58 5.07 16.93
CA LYS A 140 33.69 5.99 18.07
C LYS A 140 34.44 7.29 17.79
N ASN A 141 35.19 7.35 16.70
CA ASN A 141 36.02 8.52 16.32
C ASN A 141 35.49 9.20 15.04
N ALA A 142 34.29 8.84 14.54
CA ALA A 142 33.75 9.47 13.35
C ALA A 142 33.34 10.92 13.60
N ASN A 143 33.63 11.81 12.66
CA ASN A 143 33.07 13.16 12.65
C ASN A 143 31.54 13.06 12.57
N LEU A 144 30.86 13.42 13.66
CA LEU A 144 29.40 13.27 13.77
C LEU A 144 28.62 13.93 12.62
N PRO A 145 28.90 15.16 12.16
CA PRO A 145 28.24 15.74 11.01
C PRO A 145 28.40 14.92 9.73
N ALA A 146 29.61 14.47 9.41
CA ALA A 146 29.88 13.66 8.23
C ALA A 146 29.16 12.30 8.31
N TYR A 147 29.12 11.70 9.49
CA TYR A 147 28.39 10.46 9.73
C TYR A 147 26.87 10.64 9.54
N LEU A 148 26.30 11.72 10.09
CA LEU A 148 24.88 12.02 9.91
C LEU A 148 24.52 12.26 8.45
N MET A 149 25.36 12.99 7.72
CA MET A 149 25.16 13.20 6.27
C MET A 149 25.15 11.85 5.51
N ALA A 150 26.16 11.02 5.73
CA ALA A 150 26.23 9.70 5.10
C ALA A 150 25.05 8.79 5.50
N TYR A 151 24.57 8.89 6.75
CA TYR A 151 23.36 8.19 7.20
C TYR A 151 22.12 8.65 6.46
N MET A 152 21.93 9.98 6.35
CA MET A 152 20.78 10.56 5.65
C MET A 152 20.79 10.19 4.17
N GLU A 153 21.93 10.30 3.48
CA GLU A 153 22.07 9.90 2.09
C GLU A 153 21.69 8.43 1.90
N LYS A 154 22.20 7.55 2.76
CA LYS A 154 21.90 6.12 2.66
C LYS A 154 20.46 5.78 3.03
N ALA A 155 19.86 6.46 3.99
CA ALA A 155 18.45 6.28 4.35
C ALA A 155 17.51 6.70 3.21
N LEU A 156 17.91 7.71 2.42
CA LEU A 156 17.15 8.21 1.28
C LEU A 156 17.37 7.41 -0.03
N GLU A 157 18.29 6.42 -0.06
CA GLU A 157 18.41 5.50 -1.21
C GLU A 157 17.12 4.71 -1.48
N HIS A 158 16.28 4.54 -0.46
CA HIS A 158 14.98 3.88 -0.57
C HIS A 158 13.88 4.84 -0.11
N SER A 159 12.86 4.99 -0.94
CA SER A 159 11.74 5.92 -0.68
C SER A 159 10.94 5.56 0.58
N TYR A 160 10.74 4.28 0.87
CA TYR A 160 9.84 3.83 1.95
C TYR A 160 8.51 4.60 1.97
N GLU A 161 7.95 4.88 0.77
CA GLU A 161 6.70 5.63 0.59
C GLU A 161 6.73 7.06 1.18
N GLY A 162 7.92 7.66 1.32
CA GLY A 162 8.12 8.99 1.88
C GLY A 162 8.31 9.04 3.41
N GLU A 163 8.10 7.94 4.12
CA GLU A 163 8.20 7.91 5.60
C GLU A 163 9.59 8.32 6.12
N ILE A 164 10.66 7.85 5.48
CA ILE A 164 12.03 8.20 5.89
C ILE A 164 12.32 9.68 5.65
N LEU A 165 11.90 10.23 4.53
CA LEU A 165 12.07 11.66 4.25
C LEU A 165 11.36 12.50 5.32
N THR A 166 10.12 12.15 5.65
CA THR A 166 9.33 12.85 6.66
C THR A 166 9.99 12.80 8.04
N LEU A 167 10.51 11.64 8.46
CA LEU A 167 11.23 11.48 9.74
C LEU A 167 12.54 12.27 9.78
N LEU A 168 13.31 12.31 8.69
CA LEU A 168 14.57 13.08 8.62
C LEU A 168 14.29 14.58 8.68
N VAL A 169 13.27 15.06 7.98
CA VAL A 169 12.86 16.46 8.01
C VAL A 169 12.32 16.84 9.40
N ALA A 170 11.49 15.98 10.01
CA ALA A 170 10.97 16.18 11.37
C ALA A 170 12.09 16.27 12.40
N GLY A 171 13.08 15.37 12.34
CA GLY A 171 14.25 15.41 13.19
C GLY A 171 15.06 16.71 13.04
N THR A 172 15.20 17.20 11.81
CA THR A 172 15.88 18.48 11.53
C THR A 172 15.12 19.64 12.15
N TYR A 173 13.81 19.70 11.97
CA TYR A 173 12.97 20.75 12.58
C TYR A 173 12.97 20.66 14.11
N HIS A 174 12.93 19.46 14.68
CA HIS A 174 13.02 19.28 16.13
C HIS A 174 14.32 19.82 16.71
N LEU A 175 15.44 19.70 15.98
CA LEU A 175 16.71 20.30 16.36
C LEU A 175 16.73 21.82 16.19
N MET A 176 16.06 22.36 15.16
CA MET A 176 15.98 23.81 14.91
C MET A 176 15.05 24.51 15.91
N TYR A 177 13.94 23.91 16.25
CA TYR A 177 12.93 24.43 17.20
C TYR A 177 13.09 23.72 18.56
N ASN A 178 14.29 23.71 19.10
CA ASN A 178 14.60 23.08 20.40
C ASN A 178 14.18 23.95 21.60
N GLU A 179 12.93 24.41 21.58
CA GLU A 179 12.32 25.21 22.64
C GLU A 179 11.18 24.44 23.31
N PRO A 180 10.94 24.61 24.63
CA PRO A 180 9.93 23.85 25.38
C PRO A 180 8.49 24.04 24.87
N ASN A 181 8.22 25.15 24.19
CA ASN A 181 6.92 25.54 23.64
C ASN A 181 6.74 25.17 22.14
N ALA A 182 7.75 24.55 21.53
CA ALA A 182 7.69 24.09 20.15
C ALA A 182 7.32 22.60 20.07
N THR A 183 6.42 22.25 19.14
CA THR A 183 6.00 20.88 18.86
C THR A 183 6.11 20.64 17.37
N VAL A 184 6.75 19.54 16.99
CA VAL A 184 6.81 19.04 15.62
C VAL A 184 5.91 17.82 15.53
N GLU A 185 4.82 17.92 14.80
CA GLU A 185 3.84 16.84 14.59
C GLU A 185 4.06 16.22 13.22
N VAL A 186 4.24 14.89 13.20
CA VAL A 186 4.43 14.10 11.99
C VAL A 186 3.14 13.34 11.73
N HIS A 187 2.62 13.45 10.52
CA HIS A 187 1.43 12.75 10.10
C HIS A 187 1.80 11.57 9.20
N PRO A 188 1.07 10.45 9.30
CA PRO A 188 1.35 9.27 8.48
C PRO A 188 1.22 9.58 6.98
N VAL A 189 2.27 9.34 6.23
CA VAL A 189 2.27 9.47 4.78
C VAL A 189 1.31 8.42 4.20
N ASN A 190 0.43 8.80 3.27
CA ASN A 190 -0.54 7.92 2.60
C ASN A 190 -1.76 7.47 3.41
N GLN A 191 -2.16 8.14 4.49
CA GLN A 191 -3.50 7.93 5.05
C GLN A 191 -4.55 8.73 4.28
N SER A 192 -5.41 8.03 3.56
CA SER A 192 -6.65 8.62 3.04
C SER A 192 -7.67 8.71 4.18
N GLY A 193 -7.92 9.87 4.69
CA GLY A 193 -8.88 10.13 5.76
C GLY A 193 -8.28 10.88 6.94
N ALA A 194 -7.55 11.97 6.63
CA ALA A 194 -7.05 12.90 7.62
C ALA A 194 -8.15 13.28 8.63
N SER A 195 -7.86 13.12 9.91
CA SER A 195 -8.65 13.75 10.94
C SER A 195 -8.56 15.26 10.68
N GLY A 196 -9.65 16.01 10.81
CA GLY A 196 -9.75 17.41 10.38
C GLY A 196 -8.83 18.43 11.10
N ARG A 197 -7.68 17.94 11.64
CA ARG A 197 -6.59 18.73 12.22
C ARG A 197 -5.27 18.57 11.47
N GLU A 198 -5.12 17.57 10.64
CA GLU A 198 -3.91 17.33 9.85
C GLU A 198 -3.93 18.22 8.60
N ILE A 199 -2.93 19.10 8.43
CA ILE A 199 -2.88 20.05 7.33
C ILE A 199 -1.92 19.53 6.25
N SER A 200 -0.82 18.86 6.66
CA SER A 200 0.21 18.33 5.76
C SER A 200 0.94 17.12 6.36
N ASP A 201 2.01 16.66 5.75
CA ASP A 201 2.82 15.55 6.24
C ASP A 201 3.57 15.89 7.53
N LEU A 202 3.86 17.18 7.75
CA LEU A 202 4.59 17.67 8.91
C LEU A 202 4.15 19.09 9.28
N ASP A 203 3.67 19.24 10.50
CA ASP A 203 3.20 20.51 11.06
C ASP A 203 4.04 20.93 12.26
N ILE A 204 4.36 22.23 12.35
CA ILE A 204 5.18 22.81 13.42
C ILE A 204 4.35 23.85 14.15
N TYR A 205 4.25 23.67 15.45
CA TYR A 205 3.53 24.57 16.35
C TYR A 205 4.50 25.23 17.34
N VAL A 206 4.28 26.52 17.60
CA VAL A 206 4.96 27.25 18.67
C VAL A 206 3.89 27.95 19.50
N ASP A 207 3.91 27.78 20.80
CA ASP A 207 2.87 28.28 21.72
C ASP A 207 1.45 27.83 21.32
N GLY A 208 1.34 26.62 20.74
CA GLY A 208 0.05 26.06 20.26
C GLY A 208 -0.46 26.67 18.95
N SER A 209 0.31 27.57 18.33
CA SER A 209 -0.04 28.18 17.03
C SER A 209 0.78 27.52 15.92
N LEU A 210 0.12 27.16 14.80
CA LEU A 210 0.79 26.61 13.62
C LEU A 210 1.70 27.68 13.00
N VAL A 211 3.00 27.40 12.92
CA VAL A 211 4.01 28.30 12.35
C VAL A 211 4.54 27.83 10.99
N ALA A 212 4.50 26.53 10.74
CA ALA A 212 4.87 25.97 9.45
C ALA A 212 4.12 24.66 9.20
N SER A 213 3.84 24.37 7.93
CA SER A 213 3.20 23.16 7.45
C SER A 213 3.88 22.73 6.15
N ASN A 214 4.32 21.48 6.08
CA ASN A 214 5.17 20.98 5.00
C ASN A 214 4.60 19.71 4.37
N GLU A 215 4.28 19.76 3.09
CA GLU A 215 4.00 18.58 2.29
C GLU A 215 5.31 18.10 1.64
N LEU A 216 5.71 16.87 1.93
CA LEU A 216 6.99 16.31 1.52
C LEU A 216 6.78 15.35 0.35
N LYS A 217 7.55 15.53 -0.72
CA LYS A 217 7.47 14.69 -1.92
C LYS A 217 8.83 14.11 -2.22
N ASP A 218 8.86 12.79 -2.23
CA ASP A 218 9.98 12.03 -2.78
C ASP A 218 9.83 11.98 -4.32
N LYS A 219 10.94 12.11 -5.04
CA LYS A 219 10.96 12.14 -6.52
C LYS A 219 11.24 10.76 -7.11
#